data_3d44c79d41d068b9301947d83781ba90
#
_entry.id   3d44c79d41d068b9301947d83781ba90
#
_cell.length_a   1.000
_cell.length_b   1.000
_cell.length_c   1.000
_cell.angle_alpha   90.00
_cell.angle_beta   90.00
_cell.angle_gamma   90.00
#
_symmetry.space_group_name_H-M   'P 1'
#
loop_
_entity.id
_entity.type
_entity.pdbx_description
1 polymer ?
#
loop_
_entity_poly.entity_id
_entity_poly.type
_entity_poly.pdbx_seq_one_letter_code
_entity_poly.pdbx_strand_id
1 'polypeptide(L)'
;MSIANLPKPRVFIAAMLANCAPLLSQHWIPSLLRLVDLVGTENVFVSIVENGSVDETRLLLEGLERNLTDRGVGNTFRYEEDFRDGVTFQKEGLLTRLLGKEGTRDNWILTDKGWFPRRISYLAALRNMVIQPLHESTRQFDKILFINDVIFSVCLLSSCLPLGVSA
;
A
#
# COMPACT_ATOMS: atom_id res chain seq x y z
N MET A 1 -2.00 24.24 -29.60
CA MET A 1 -1.43 22.97 -29.16
C MET A 1 -2.53 22.19 -28.42
N SER A 2 -2.95 21.07 -28.99
CA SER A 2 -4.05 20.27 -28.42
C SER A 2 -3.57 19.57 -27.13
N ILE A 3 -4.29 19.73 -26.03
CA ILE A 3 -4.03 19.10 -24.72
C ILE A 3 -4.09 17.56 -24.80
N ALA A 4 -4.60 17.01 -25.89
CA ALA A 4 -4.84 15.58 -26.09
C ALA A 4 -3.57 14.71 -26.28
N ASN A 5 -2.36 15.27 -26.29
CA ASN A 5 -1.12 14.55 -26.60
C ASN A 5 -0.02 14.63 -25.54
N LEU A 6 -0.35 15.00 -24.30
CA LEU A 6 0.62 14.89 -23.21
C LEU A 6 0.78 13.42 -22.79
N PRO A 7 2.01 12.94 -22.60
CA PRO A 7 2.23 11.57 -22.10
C PRO A 7 1.56 11.44 -20.72
N LYS A 8 0.86 10.33 -20.53
CA LYS A 8 0.22 10.05 -19.23
C LYS A 8 1.31 9.91 -18.16
N PRO A 9 1.08 10.45 -16.94
CA PRO A 9 2.06 10.38 -15.87
C PRO A 9 2.23 8.93 -15.40
N ARG A 10 3.45 8.58 -15.04
CA ARG A 10 3.75 7.32 -14.33
C ARG A 10 3.46 7.50 -12.85
N VAL A 11 2.58 6.66 -12.31
CA VAL A 11 2.05 6.81 -10.96
C VAL A 11 2.41 5.60 -10.11
N PHE A 12 3.05 5.85 -8.97
CA PHE A 12 3.25 4.87 -7.92
C PHE A 12 2.14 5.01 -6.87
N ILE A 13 1.36 3.97 -6.66
CA ILE A 13 0.26 3.94 -5.69
C ILE A 13 0.70 3.12 -4.49
N ALA A 14 0.68 3.73 -3.30
CA ALA A 14 1.08 3.15 -2.04
C ALA A 14 -0.09 3.08 -1.06
N ALA A 15 -0.27 1.96 -0.36
CA ALA A 15 -1.28 1.83 0.68
C ALA A 15 -0.83 0.90 1.81
N MET A 16 -1.22 1.26 3.04
CA MET A 16 -1.20 0.37 4.20
C MET A 16 -2.64 0.14 4.63
N LEU A 17 -3.06 -1.11 4.70
CA LEU A 17 -4.45 -1.48 4.91
C LEU A 17 -4.57 -2.52 6.03
N ALA A 18 -5.55 -2.33 6.91
CA ALA A 18 -5.86 -3.25 8.00
C ALA A 18 -7.33 -3.17 8.40
N ASN A 19 -8.00 -4.31 8.53
CA ASN A 19 -9.37 -4.43 9.04
C ASN A 19 -10.35 -3.46 8.34
N CYS A 20 -10.30 -3.41 7.01
CA CYS A 20 -11.11 -2.49 6.21
C CYS A 20 -11.87 -3.19 5.07
N ALA A 21 -12.22 -4.47 5.23
CA ALA A 21 -12.88 -5.27 4.21
C ALA A 21 -14.14 -4.62 3.60
N PRO A 22 -15.09 -4.03 4.37
CA PRO A 22 -16.24 -3.37 3.79
C PRO A 22 -15.87 -2.17 2.91
N LEU A 23 -14.89 -1.37 3.34
CA LEU A 23 -14.39 -0.24 2.57
C LEU A 23 -13.74 -0.70 1.26
N LEU A 24 -12.91 -1.75 1.34
CA LEU A 24 -12.22 -2.30 0.17
C LEU A 24 -13.19 -2.80 -0.88
N SER A 25 -14.15 -3.64 -0.48
CA SER A 25 -15.09 -4.26 -1.41
C SER A 25 -16.04 -3.25 -2.05
N GLN A 26 -16.54 -2.27 -1.28
CA GLN A 26 -17.59 -1.37 -1.75
C GLN A 26 -17.05 -0.14 -2.50
N HIS A 27 -15.86 0.36 -2.14
CA HIS A 27 -15.39 1.65 -2.62
C HIS A 27 -13.94 1.63 -3.12
N TRP A 28 -13.01 1.13 -2.30
CA TRP A 28 -11.58 1.34 -2.54
C TRP A 28 -11.08 0.57 -3.77
N ILE A 29 -11.34 -0.74 -3.85
CA ILE A 29 -10.92 -1.58 -4.99
C ILE A 29 -11.57 -1.11 -6.30
N PRO A 30 -12.90 -0.87 -6.37
CA PRO A 30 -13.51 -0.32 -7.56
C PRO A 30 -12.90 1.00 -8.02
N SER A 31 -12.60 1.91 -7.08
CA SER A 31 -11.98 3.19 -7.39
C SER A 31 -10.54 3.04 -7.87
N LEU A 32 -9.76 2.15 -7.25
CA LEU A 32 -8.40 1.85 -7.68
C LEU A 32 -8.37 1.30 -9.10
N LEU A 33 -9.22 0.33 -9.42
CA LEU A 33 -9.27 -0.26 -10.77
C LEU A 33 -9.66 0.78 -11.83
N ARG A 34 -10.62 1.66 -11.52
CA ARG A 34 -10.96 2.79 -12.41
C ARG A 34 -9.79 3.75 -12.61
N LEU A 35 -9.01 4.01 -11.54
CA LEU A 35 -7.81 4.87 -11.64
C LEU A 35 -6.75 4.21 -12.53
N VAL A 36 -6.53 2.89 -12.38
CA VAL A 36 -5.62 2.11 -13.23
C VAL A 36 -6.05 2.19 -14.70
N ASP A 37 -7.35 2.02 -14.98
CA ASP A 37 -7.88 2.13 -16.35
C ASP A 37 -7.67 3.52 -16.96
N LEU A 38 -7.85 4.56 -16.16
CA LEU A 38 -7.71 5.94 -16.62
C LEU A 38 -6.25 6.32 -16.92
N VAL A 39 -5.33 5.92 -16.02
CA VAL A 39 -3.90 6.20 -16.15
C VAL A 39 -3.25 5.30 -17.21
N GLY A 40 -3.71 4.06 -17.32
CA GLY A 40 -3.14 3.00 -18.16
C GLY A 40 -2.30 2.03 -17.34
N THR A 41 -2.48 0.75 -17.60
CA THR A 41 -1.86 -0.35 -16.82
C THR A 41 -0.33 -0.26 -16.82
N GLU A 42 0.24 0.17 -17.93
CA GLU A 42 1.69 0.36 -18.13
C GLU A 42 2.26 1.55 -17.34
N ASN A 43 1.41 2.49 -16.93
CA ASN A 43 1.83 3.71 -16.22
C ASN A 43 1.62 3.65 -14.72
N VAL A 44 1.05 2.56 -14.21
CA VAL A 44 0.78 2.39 -12.79
C VAL A 44 1.68 1.32 -12.18
N PHE A 45 2.07 1.54 -10.94
CA PHE A 45 2.63 0.52 -10.05
C PHE A 45 1.91 0.59 -8.71
N VAL A 46 1.46 -0.55 -8.19
CA VAL A 46 0.70 -0.62 -6.93
C VAL A 46 1.52 -1.35 -5.88
N SER A 47 1.77 -0.70 -4.75
CA SER A 47 2.45 -1.30 -3.61
C SER A 47 1.54 -1.26 -2.38
N ILE A 48 1.24 -2.41 -1.82
CA ILE A 48 0.34 -2.54 -0.67
C ILE A 48 1.00 -3.37 0.42
N VAL A 49 0.85 -2.92 1.66
CA VAL A 49 1.15 -3.71 2.86
C VAL A 49 -0.15 -3.93 3.61
N GLU A 50 -0.52 -5.17 3.75
CA GLU A 50 -1.60 -5.64 4.63
C GLU A 50 -1.01 -5.88 6.02
N ASN A 51 -1.67 -5.33 7.03
CA ASN A 51 -1.11 -5.19 8.37
C ASN A 51 -1.86 -6.08 9.38
N GLY A 52 -1.85 -7.39 9.16
CA GLY A 52 -2.37 -8.38 10.10
C GLY A 52 -3.87 -8.25 10.37
N SER A 53 -4.69 -8.17 9.34
CA SER A 53 -6.16 -8.09 9.47
C SER A 53 -6.76 -9.40 9.97
N VAL A 54 -7.87 -9.30 10.68
CA VAL A 54 -8.69 -10.44 11.17
C VAL A 54 -9.99 -10.58 10.43
N ASP A 55 -10.33 -9.60 9.60
CA ASP A 55 -11.46 -9.64 8.70
C ASP A 55 -11.05 -10.13 7.29
N GLU A 56 -11.93 -10.02 6.33
CA GLU A 56 -11.69 -10.47 4.95
C GLU A 56 -10.76 -9.55 4.15
N THR A 57 -10.14 -8.54 4.77
CA THR A 57 -9.23 -7.59 4.10
C THR A 57 -8.14 -8.31 3.31
N ARG A 58 -7.47 -9.29 3.93
CA ARG A 58 -6.41 -10.06 3.28
C ARG A 58 -6.91 -10.81 2.05
N LEU A 59 -8.04 -11.50 2.16
CA LEU A 59 -8.63 -12.26 1.06
C LEU A 59 -8.98 -11.35 -0.14
N LEU A 60 -9.54 -10.17 0.14
CA LEU A 60 -9.86 -9.18 -0.89
C LEU A 60 -8.60 -8.65 -1.58
N LEU A 61 -7.52 -8.42 -0.83
CA LEU A 61 -6.25 -7.95 -1.39
C LEU A 61 -5.55 -9.02 -2.22
N GLU A 62 -5.60 -10.30 -1.82
CA GLU A 62 -5.10 -11.41 -2.63
C GLU A 62 -5.86 -11.53 -3.97
N GLY A 63 -7.17 -11.26 -3.95
CA GLY A 63 -7.98 -11.17 -5.16
C GLY A 63 -7.59 -9.99 -6.06
N LEU A 64 -7.34 -8.84 -5.46
CA LEU A 64 -6.86 -7.64 -6.17
C LEU A 64 -5.46 -7.86 -6.78
N GLU A 65 -4.53 -8.45 -6.04
CA GLU A 65 -3.18 -8.77 -6.51
C GLU A 65 -3.22 -9.61 -7.79
N ARG A 66 -4.02 -10.68 -7.78
CA ARG A 66 -4.24 -11.52 -8.97
C ARG A 66 -4.81 -10.72 -10.13
N ASN A 67 -5.86 -9.93 -9.89
CA ASN A 67 -6.49 -9.10 -10.93
C ASN A 67 -5.49 -8.11 -11.56
N LEU A 68 -4.68 -7.43 -10.76
CA LEU A 68 -3.67 -6.49 -11.25
C LEU A 68 -2.57 -7.21 -12.05
N THR A 69 -2.14 -8.37 -11.57
CA THR A 69 -1.13 -9.21 -12.26
C THR A 69 -1.65 -9.69 -13.62
N ASP A 70 -2.88 -10.20 -13.68
CA ASP A 70 -3.52 -10.65 -14.93
C ASP A 70 -3.68 -9.51 -15.95
N ARG A 71 -3.84 -8.28 -15.46
CA ARG A 71 -3.94 -7.07 -16.30
C ARG A 71 -2.58 -6.48 -16.69
N GLY A 72 -1.46 -7.09 -16.25
CA GLY A 72 -0.12 -6.62 -16.54
C GLY A 72 0.28 -5.35 -15.75
N VAL A 73 -0.42 -5.02 -14.66
CA VAL A 73 -0.07 -3.90 -13.78
C VAL A 73 1.09 -4.32 -12.88
N GLY A 74 2.17 -3.55 -12.86
CA GLY A 74 3.26 -3.77 -11.91
C GLY A 74 2.76 -3.61 -10.47
N ASN A 75 3.01 -4.60 -9.63
CA ASN A 75 2.53 -4.56 -8.25
C ASN A 75 3.46 -5.29 -7.28
N THR A 76 3.31 -4.96 -6.00
CA THR A 76 3.92 -5.66 -4.86
C THR A 76 2.95 -5.64 -3.71
N PHE A 77 2.60 -6.82 -3.22
CA PHE A 77 1.78 -7.00 -2.03
C PHE A 77 2.61 -7.68 -0.94
N ARG A 78 2.46 -7.21 0.29
CA ARG A 78 3.08 -7.80 1.47
C ARG A 78 2.02 -8.00 2.53
N TYR A 79 2.07 -9.16 3.16
CA TYR A 79 1.10 -9.60 4.15
C TYR A 79 1.83 -9.83 5.46
N GLU A 80 1.63 -8.93 6.43
CA GLU A 80 2.26 -9.00 7.74
C GLU A 80 1.39 -9.79 8.73
N GLU A 81 2.02 -10.32 9.77
CA GLU A 81 1.30 -11.03 10.83
C GLU A 81 0.66 -10.05 11.81
N ASP A 82 -0.43 -10.49 12.46
CA ASP A 82 -1.07 -9.74 13.53
C ASP A 82 -0.20 -9.69 14.80
N PHE A 83 0.03 -8.49 15.32
CA PHE A 83 0.82 -8.27 16.54
C PHE A 83 -0.03 -8.08 17.81
N ARG A 84 -1.36 -8.32 17.76
CA ARG A 84 -2.24 -8.09 18.91
C ARG A 84 -1.98 -9.00 20.10
N ASP A 85 -1.42 -10.19 19.87
CA ASP A 85 -1.09 -11.16 20.93
C ASP A 85 0.37 -11.07 21.41
N GLY A 86 1.08 -10.00 21.01
CA GLY A 86 2.49 -9.82 21.31
C GLY A 86 3.41 -10.61 20.35
N VAL A 87 4.60 -10.08 20.15
CA VAL A 87 5.61 -10.72 19.32
C VAL A 87 6.35 -11.77 20.15
N THR A 88 6.28 -13.02 19.75
CA THR A 88 7.31 -14.00 20.09
C THR A 88 8.44 -13.83 19.07
N PHE A 89 9.58 -13.32 19.50
CA PHE A 89 10.76 -13.04 18.67
C PHE A 89 11.38 -14.25 17.96
N GLN A 90 10.69 -15.39 17.92
CA GLN A 90 11.16 -16.62 17.26
C GLN A 90 11.03 -16.59 15.73
N LYS A 91 10.29 -15.63 15.15
CA LYS A 91 10.22 -15.45 13.71
C LYS A 91 10.94 -14.15 13.30
N GLU A 92 12.02 -14.29 12.57
CA GLU A 92 12.70 -13.18 11.91
C GLU A 92 11.88 -12.68 10.71
N GLY A 93 10.80 -11.95 10.97
CA GLY A 93 10.03 -11.26 9.94
C GLY A 93 10.75 -9.99 9.43
N LEU A 94 10.31 -9.50 8.28
CA LEU A 94 10.84 -8.26 7.71
C LEU A 94 10.66 -7.07 8.69
N LEU A 95 9.56 -7.05 9.42
CA LEU A 95 9.29 -6.01 10.42
C LEU A 95 10.31 -6.03 11.56
N THR A 96 10.69 -7.22 12.04
CA THR A 96 11.74 -7.37 13.06
C THR A 96 13.09 -6.86 12.57
N ARG A 97 13.38 -7.03 11.28
CA ARG A 97 14.60 -6.47 10.66
C ARG A 97 14.57 -4.96 10.61
N LEU A 98 13.42 -4.33 10.32
CA LEU A 98 13.26 -2.89 10.22
C LEU A 98 13.23 -2.19 11.59
N LEU A 99 12.64 -2.82 12.59
CA LEU A 99 12.53 -2.27 13.95
C LEU A 99 13.74 -2.60 14.84
N GLY A 100 14.62 -3.50 14.39
CA GLY A 100 15.74 -4.00 15.18
C GLY A 100 15.36 -5.14 16.11
N LYS A 101 16.39 -5.86 16.60
CA LYS A 101 16.22 -6.98 17.54
C LYS A 101 15.79 -6.48 18.92
N GLU A 102 15.25 -7.41 19.73
CA GLU A 102 15.04 -7.24 21.17
C GLU A 102 16.26 -6.60 21.82
N GLY A 103 16.04 -5.47 22.53
CA GLY A 103 17.14 -4.71 23.17
C GLY A 103 17.40 -3.34 22.56
N THR A 104 16.95 -3.01 21.37
CA THR A 104 16.84 -1.63 20.90
C THR A 104 15.59 -1.03 21.55
N ARG A 105 15.73 -0.60 22.82
CA ARG A 105 14.65 -0.10 23.69
C ARG A 105 13.78 0.98 23.07
N ASP A 106 14.26 1.63 22.03
CA ASP A 106 13.59 2.79 21.44
C ASP A 106 12.36 2.44 20.59
N ASN A 107 12.27 1.21 20.06
CA ASN A 107 11.20 0.81 19.17
C ASN A 107 10.18 -0.16 19.78
N TRP A 108 10.41 -0.62 21.02
CA TRP A 108 9.59 -1.63 21.67
C TRP A 108 9.11 -1.19 23.06
N ILE A 109 7.94 -1.70 23.47
CA ILE A 109 7.36 -1.51 24.80
C ILE A 109 7.07 -2.89 25.37
N LEU A 110 7.56 -3.16 26.58
CA LEU A 110 7.20 -4.35 27.34
C LEU A 110 5.88 -4.11 28.07
N THR A 111 4.94 -5.02 27.90
CA THR A 111 3.65 -5.05 28.60
C THR A 111 3.49 -6.37 29.34
N ASP A 112 2.40 -6.53 30.08
CA ASP A 112 1.99 -7.80 30.73
C ASP A 112 1.74 -8.93 29.72
N LYS A 113 1.43 -8.58 28.44
CA LYS A 113 1.21 -9.53 27.34
C LYS A 113 2.45 -9.81 26.50
N GLY A 114 3.59 -9.15 26.79
CA GLY A 114 4.83 -9.30 26.04
C GLY A 114 5.32 -8.00 25.42
N TRP A 115 6.20 -8.13 24.43
CA TRP A 115 6.78 -6.99 23.71
C TRP A 115 5.89 -6.54 22.56
N PHE A 116 5.64 -5.23 22.49
CA PHE A 116 4.89 -4.59 21.40
C PHE A 116 5.75 -3.51 20.76
N PRO A 117 5.67 -3.37 19.43
CA PRO A 117 6.36 -2.26 18.76
C PRO A 117 5.69 -0.93 19.15
N ARG A 118 6.50 0.11 19.33
CA ARG A 118 5.98 1.46 19.50
C ARG A 118 5.21 1.86 18.25
N ARG A 119 3.99 2.36 18.42
CA ARG A 119 3.07 2.68 17.30
C ARG A 119 3.72 3.54 16.21
N ILE A 120 4.48 4.56 16.58
CA ILE A 120 5.12 5.46 15.61
C ILE A 120 6.19 4.71 14.82
N SER A 121 7.08 3.98 15.51
CA SER A 121 8.13 3.17 14.86
C SER A 121 7.54 2.09 13.96
N TYR A 122 6.47 1.46 14.41
CA TYR A 122 5.74 0.46 13.66
C TYR A 122 5.15 1.02 12.37
N LEU A 123 4.40 2.13 12.45
CA LEU A 123 3.81 2.78 11.28
C LEU A 123 4.89 3.32 10.32
N ALA A 124 6.01 3.80 10.85
CA ALA A 124 7.14 4.22 10.03
C ALA A 124 7.75 3.03 9.27
N ALA A 125 7.92 1.87 9.93
CA ALA A 125 8.41 0.66 9.31
C ALA A 125 7.48 0.18 8.18
N LEU A 126 6.16 0.15 8.41
CA LEU A 126 5.19 -0.20 7.38
C LEU A 126 5.23 0.75 6.18
N ARG A 127 5.35 2.06 6.42
CA ARG A 127 5.51 3.04 5.34
C ARG A 127 6.77 2.81 4.53
N ASN A 128 7.88 2.52 5.19
CA ASN A 128 9.13 2.18 4.52
C ASN A 128 9.00 0.92 3.66
N MET A 129 8.27 -0.09 4.15
CA MET A 129 7.98 -1.30 3.39
C MET A 129 7.15 -1.03 2.14
N VAL A 130 6.13 -0.18 2.26
CA VAL A 130 5.25 0.18 1.12
C VAL A 130 6.04 0.93 0.05
N ILE A 131 6.94 1.85 0.42
CA ILE A 131 7.71 2.64 -0.55
C ILE A 131 9.02 1.96 -0.99
N GLN A 132 9.41 0.84 -0.38
CA GLN A 132 10.64 0.13 -0.73
C GLN A 132 10.73 -0.20 -2.23
N PRO A 133 9.67 -0.73 -2.91
CA PRO A 133 9.74 -1.01 -4.35
C PRO A 133 10.03 0.24 -5.19
N LEU A 134 9.65 1.43 -4.73
CA LEU A 134 9.98 2.69 -5.39
C LEU A 134 11.49 2.96 -5.40
N HIS A 135 12.18 2.66 -4.29
CA HIS A 135 13.63 2.84 -4.18
C HIS A 135 14.44 1.77 -4.92
N GLU A 136 13.89 0.57 -5.03
CA GLU A 136 14.54 -0.57 -5.69
C GLU A 136 14.29 -0.58 -7.22
N SER A 137 13.28 0.15 -7.67
CA SER A 137 12.91 0.21 -9.07
C SER A 137 13.87 1.08 -9.88
N THR A 138 14.26 0.60 -11.05
CA THR A 138 14.89 1.42 -12.08
C THR A 138 13.89 2.31 -12.82
N ARG A 139 12.58 2.06 -12.64
CA ARG A 139 11.49 2.82 -13.24
C ARG A 139 11.30 4.14 -12.50
N GLN A 140 11.29 5.24 -13.23
CA GLN A 140 10.97 6.56 -12.68
C GLN A 140 9.46 6.78 -12.66
N PHE A 141 8.96 7.38 -11.58
CA PHE A 141 7.56 7.76 -11.40
C PHE A 141 7.44 9.28 -11.30
N ASP A 142 6.42 9.83 -11.94
CA ASP A 142 6.15 11.26 -11.93
C ASP A 142 5.35 11.68 -10.69
N LYS A 143 4.54 10.76 -10.15
CA LYS A 143 3.67 10.98 -9.01
C LYS A 143 3.67 9.78 -8.07
N ILE A 144 3.54 10.08 -6.77
CA ILE A 144 3.29 9.10 -5.72
C ILE A 144 1.94 9.43 -5.10
N LEU A 145 1.03 8.47 -5.11
CA LEU A 145 -0.26 8.54 -4.42
C LEU A 145 -0.22 7.61 -3.22
N PHE A 146 -0.23 8.18 -2.01
CA PHE A 146 -0.32 7.42 -0.78
C PHE A 146 -1.79 7.39 -0.32
N ILE A 147 -2.51 6.29 -0.60
CA ILE A 147 -3.95 6.17 -0.39
C ILE A 147 -4.19 5.03 0.61
N ASN A 148 -4.37 5.37 1.87
CA ASN A 148 -4.73 4.38 2.89
C ASN A 148 -6.22 4.01 2.83
N ASP A 149 -6.78 3.62 3.96
CA ASP A 149 -8.16 3.23 4.20
C ASP A 149 -9.13 4.43 4.13
N VAL A 150 -9.13 5.13 3.01
CA VAL A 150 -10.01 6.28 2.75
C VAL A 150 -10.83 6.08 1.49
N ILE A 151 -12.05 6.60 1.49
CA ILE A 151 -12.86 6.71 0.27
C ILE A 151 -12.28 7.84 -0.57
N PHE A 152 -11.93 7.54 -1.81
CA PHE A 152 -11.45 8.52 -2.77
C PHE A 152 -12.23 8.48 -4.08
N SER A 153 -12.35 9.62 -4.71
CA SER A 153 -12.95 9.74 -6.04
C SER A 153 -11.86 9.88 -7.09
N VAL A 154 -11.95 9.11 -8.15
CA VAL A 154 -11.05 9.22 -9.31
C VAL A 154 -11.13 10.60 -9.95
N CYS A 155 -12.30 11.23 -9.90
CA CYS A 155 -12.50 12.60 -10.41
C CYS A 155 -11.65 13.64 -9.63
N LEU A 156 -11.53 13.50 -8.30
CA LEU A 156 -10.67 14.38 -7.49
C LEU A 156 -9.20 14.14 -7.80
N LEU A 157 -8.80 12.88 -8.00
CA LEU A 157 -7.41 12.55 -8.34
C LEU A 157 -7.05 12.96 -9.77
N SER A 158 -8.00 12.95 -10.72
CA SER A 158 -7.75 13.39 -12.10
C SER A 158 -7.41 14.87 -12.19
N SER A 159 -7.85 15.70 -11.26
CA SER A 159 -7.44 17.11 -11.19
C SER A 159 -5.99 17.30 -10.75
N CYS A 160 -5.45 16.33 -9.99
CA CYS A 160 -4.05 16.31 -9.55
C CYS A 160 -3.13 15.59 -10.56
N LEU A 161 -3.72 14.81 -11.46
CA LEU A 161 -3.04 14.09 -12.53
C LEU A 161 -3.45 14.77 -13.86
N PRO A 162 -2.53 15.30 -14.68
CA PRO A 162 -2.87 15.90 -15.96
C PRO A 162 -3.27 14.81 -16.97
N LEU A 163 -4.44 14.19 -16.76
CA LEU A 163 -4.92 13.04 -17.53
C LEU A 163 -5.67 13.41 -18.82
N GLY A 164 -5.75 14.71 -19.15
CA GLY A 164 -6.39 15.15 -20.40
C GLY A 164 -7.89 14.82 -20.50
N VAL A 165 -8.56 14.56 -19.38
CA VAL A 165 -10.00 14.29 -19.36
C VAL A 165 -10.71 15.65 -19.35
N SER A 166 -11.27 16.04 -20.48
CA SER A 166 -12.30 17.10 -20.53
C SER A 166 -13.54 16.59 -19.80
N ALA A 167 -14.05 17.41 -18.89
CA ALA A 167 -15.31 17.21 -18.19
C ALA A 167 -16.49 17.11 -19.18
#